data_aab489138234d54f9582955f7f164796
#
_entry.id   aab489138234d54f9582955f7f164796
#
_cell.length_a   1.000
_cell.length_b   1.000
_cell.length_c   1.000
_cell.angle_alpha   90.00
_cell.angle_beta   90.00
_cell.angle_gamma   90.00
#
_symmetry.space_group_name_H-M   'P 1'
#
loop_
_entity.id
_entity.type
_entity.pdbx_description
1 polymer ?
#
loop_
_entity_poly.entity_id
_entity_poly.type
_entity_poly.pdbx_seq_one_letter_code
_entity_poly.pdbx_strand_id
1 'polypeptide(L)'
;MSIPFDEKYGGMGLGVFEAVLALEEIARADQSLAVSAMVSMATGLTLARFGRQPLIDKWLPEIVTGQKMCAIAGTEPNAGSDTAGFKTRARMVGNDRWSISGEKAYITNAGTELTIFTLLLTVSSPPDAPKKQFTLFLVPNDARGYQRGEKYRKLGWRSSDTRPLYFDDCEVDADNVVGEAHKGRWILHKGYQAARLFLAACSLGLAQASLDHAIKHAQERQAFGGSLGRLQLIQEMIADMALQVDTARLVTYRAAWGIDQGRDNLKELSMAKYLATEAGTKCADIAIQVHGGWGYMDDCPVSRYYRDNRVCTIGDGSSQIQKLLIARECGLDVTFT
;
A
#
# COMPACT_ATOMS: atom_id res chain seq x y z
N MET A 1 -6.31 -10.41 -8.95
CA MET A 1 -6.53 -8.95 -9.05
C MET A 1 -7.99 -8.58 -9.31
N SER A 2 -8.73 -9.41 -10.00
CA SER A 2 -10.12 -9.19 -10.48
C SER A 2 -11.20 -9.01 -9.41
N ILE A 3 -10.94 -9.39 -8.16
CA ILE A 3 -11.94 -9.53 -7.09
C ILE A 3 -12.85 -8.29 -6.93
N PRO A 4 -12.34 -7.07 -6.66
CA PRO A 4 -13.19 -5.93 -6.33
C PRO A 4 -13.62 -5.11 -7.56
N PHE A 5 -13.56 -5.69 -8.76
CA PHE A 5 -13.90 -4.98 -10.00
C PHE A 5 -15.16 -5.52 -10.65
N ASP A 6 -15.85 -4.63 -11.37
CA ASP A 6 -17.06 -4.94 -12.13
C ASP A 6 -16.79 -5.99 -13.23
N GLU A 7 -17.73 -6.90 -13.43
CA GLU A 7 -17.68 -7.98 -14.43
C GLU A 7 -17.48 -7.45 -15.86
N LYS A 8 -18.02 -6.26 -16.17
CA LYS A 8 -17.85 -5.62 -17.49
C LYS A 8 -16.39 -5.34 -17.88
N TYR A 9 -15.47 -5.29 -16.89
CA TYR A 9 -14.03 -5.13 -17.10
C TYR A 9 -13.25 -6.43 -16.92
N GLY A 10 -13.93 -7.57 -16.78
CA GLY A 10 -13.32 -8.87 -16.48
C GLY A 10 -13.10 -9.11 -14.99
N GLY A 11 -13.76 -8.33 -14.14
CA GLY A 11 -13.77 -8.50 -12.69
C GLY A 11 -14.69 -9.61 -12.22
N MET A 12 -14.68 -9.86 -10.90
CA MET A 12 -15.54 -10.86 -10.26
C MET A 12 -16.83 -10.25 -9.66
N GLY A 13 -16.97 -8.94 -9.68
CA GLY A 13 -18.13 -8.24 -9.11
C GLY A 13 -18.28 -8.39 -7.59
N LEU A 14 -17.21 -8.80 -6.89
CA LEU A 14 -17.19 -8.97 -5.45
C LEU A 14 -16.76 -7.67 -4.74
N GLY A 15 -16.83 -7.67 -3.39
CA GLY A 15 -16.49 -6.49 -2.61
C GLY A 15 -14.99 -6.35 -2.29
N VAL A 16 -14.70 -5.27 -1.60
CA VAL A 16 -13.37 -5.02 -1.03
C VAL A 16 -13.07 -5.99 0.11
N PHE A 17 -14.11 -6.50 0.79
CA PHE A 17 -13.99 -7.50 1.84
C PHE A 17 -13.34 -8.79 1.33
N GLU A 18 -13.81 -9.34 0.20
CA GLU A 18 -13.24 -10.53 -0.41
C GLU A 18 -11.82 -10.30 -0.92
N ALA A 19 -11.52 -9.10 -1.40
CA ALA A 19 -10.15 -8.72 -1.77
C ALA A 19 -9.20 -8.70 -0.55
N VAL A 20 -9.68 -8.26 0.61
CA VAL A 20 -8.94 -8.31 1.89
C VAL A 20 -8.64 -9.74 2.29
N LEU A 21 -9.62 -10.65 2.24
CA LEU A 21 -9.41 -12.07 2.56
C LEU A 21 -8.35 -12.70 1.65
N ALA A 22 -8.42 -12.44 0.34
CA ALA A 22 -7.45 -12.96 -0.62
C ALA A 22 -6.04 -12.41 -0.38
N LEU A 23 -5.91 -11.10 -0.11
CA LEU A 23 -4.61 -10.47 0.18
C LEU A 23 -4.00 -10.96 1.49
N GLU A 24 -4.81 -11.23 2.52
CA GLU A 24 -4.35 -11.83 3.77
C GLU A 24 -3.70 -13.20 3.50
N GLU A 25 -4.35 -14.08 2.74
CA GLU A 25 -3.82 -15.42 2.45
C GLU A 25 -2.59 -15.37 1.52
N ILE A 26 -2.56 -14.49 0.52
CA ILE A 26 -1.37 -14.30 -0.33
C ILE A 26 -0.21 -13.80 0.52
N ALA A 27 -0.44 -12.83 1.40
CA ALA A 27 0.59 -12.24 2.25
C ALA A 27 1.10 -13.21 3.32
N ARG A 28 0.27 -14.17 3.76
CA ARG A 28 0.67 -15.26 4.65
C ARG A 28 1.75 -16.13 4.01
N ALA A 29 1.73 -16.29 2.69
CA ALA A 29 2.76 -16.99 1.92
C ALA A 29 3.94 -16.05 1.57
N ASP A 30 3.66 -14.90 0.96
CA ASP A 30 4.64 -13.88 0.57
C ASP A 30 4.05 -12.49 0.54
N GLN A 31 4.46 -11.64 1.50
CA GLN A 31 3.96 -10.26 1.59
C GLN A 31 4.43 -9.40 0.41
N SER A 32 5.61 -9.65 -0.17
CA SER A 32 6.10 -8.88 -1.32
C SER A 32 5.23 -9.07 -2.56
N LEU A 33 4.74 -10.30 -2.76
CA LEU A 33 3.81 -10.61 -3.84
C LEU A 33 2.44 -9.96 -3.58
N ALA A 34 1.91 -10.08 -2.37
CA ALA A 34 0.66 -9.46 -1.97
C ALA A 34 0.66 -7.94 -2.18
N VAL A 35 1.76 -7.28 -1.82
CA VAL A 35 1.93 -5.83 -2.01
C VAL A 35 1.95 -5.44 -3.49
N SER A 36 2.60 -6.21 -4.35
CA SER A 36 2.58 -5.94 -5.79
C SER A 36 1.16 -6.02 -6.36
N ALA A 37 0.36 -6.99 -5.92
CA ALA A 37 -1.05 -7.12 -6.29
C ALA A 37 -1.90 -5.98 -5.71
N MET A 38 -1.72 -5.66 -4.41
CA MET A 38 -2.52 -4.63 -3.74
C MET A 38 -2.33 -3.24 -4.36
N VAL A 39 -1.09 -2.87 -4.73
CA VAL A 39 -0.82 -1.58 -5.37
C VAL A 39 -1.56 -1.47 -6.69
N SER A 40 -1.54 -2.53 -7.51
CA SER A 40 -2.29 -2.55 -8.78
C SER A 40 -3.80 -2.50 -8.56
N MET A 41 -4.34 -3.25 -7.57
CA MET A 41 -5.77 -3.19 -7.23
C MET A 41 -6.20 -1.81 -6.74
N ALA A 42 -5.48 -1.22 -5.79
CA ALA A 42 -5.82 0.10 -5.24
C ALA A 42 -5.73 1.20 -6.31
N THR A 43 -4.72 1.14 -7.18
CA THR A 43 -4.54 2.06 -8.30
C THR A 43 -5.66 1.89 -9.32
N GLY A 44 -6.00 0.65 -9.68
CA GLY A 44 -7.11 0.32 -10.58
C GLY A 44 -8.46 0.79 -10.04
N LEU A 45 -8.74 0.57 -8.75
CA LEU A 45 -9.96 1.08 -8.09
C LEU A 45 -10.03 2.62 -8.10
N THR A 46 -8.88 3.30 -7.94
CA THR A 46 -8.81 4.75 -8.06
C THR A 46 -9.16 5.21 -9.47
N LEU A 47 -8.61 4.53 -10.49
CA LEU A 47 -8.94 4.80 -11.90
C LEU A 47 -10.42 4.51 -12.18
N ALA A 48 -10.94 3.37 -11.75
CA ALA A 48 -12.34 2.98 -11.96
C ALA A 48 -13.34 3.98 -11.35
N ARG A 49 -12.97 4.55 -10.19
CA ARG A 49 -13.85 5.47 -9.45
C ARG A 49 -13.80 6.91 -9.97
N PHE A 50 -12.65 7.37 -10.41
CA PHE A 50 -12.42 8.79 -10.73
C PHE A 50 -11.98 9.05 -12.15
N GLY A 51 -11.61 8.01 -12.91
CA GLY A 51 -11.24 8.12 -14.31
C GLY A 51 -12.41 8.49 -15.20
N ARG A 52 -12.11 9.13 -16.33
CA ARG A 52 -13.10 9.29 -17.41
C ARG A 52 -13.28 7.97 -18.13
N GLN A 53 -14.48 7.71 -18.65
CA GLN A 53 -14.83 6.43 -19.27
C GLN A 53 -13.81 5.95 -20.33
N PRO A 54 -13.30 6.81 -21.25
CA PRO A 54 -12.29 6.36 -22.23
C PRO A 54 -10.97 5.88 -21.60
N LEU A 55 -10.54 6.48 -20.47
CA LEU A 55 -9.36 6.00 -19.74
C LEU A 55 -9.62 4.65 -19.07
N ILE A 56 -10.80 4.51 -18.45
CA ILE A 56 -11.20 3.26 -17.80
C ILE A 56 -11.24 2.13 -18.83
N ASP A 57 -11.93 2.33 -19.95
CA ASP A 57 -12.10 1.31 -20.99
C ASP A 57 -10.76 0.89 -21.62
N LYS A 58 -9.84 1.84 -21.75
CA LYS A 58 -8.52 1.57 -22.34
C LYS A 58 -7.57 0.83 -21.41
N TRP A 59 -7.52 1.19 -20.12
CA TRP A 59 -6.44 0.80 -19.23
C TRP A 59 -6.83 -0.21 -18.16
N LEU A 60 -8.10 -0.21 -17.72
CA LEU A 60 -8.53 -1.02 -16.59
C LEU A 60 -8.59 -2.53 -16.87
N PRO A 61 -9.06 -3.02 -18.04
CA PRO A 61 -9.26 -4.46 -18.27
C PRO A 61 -7.98 -5.29 -18.10
N GLU A 62 -6.83 -4.82 -18.60
CA GLU A 62 -5.56 -5.54 -18.46
C GLU A 62 -5.07 -5.61 -17.00
N ILE A 63 -5.39 -4.59 -16.19
CA ILE A 63 -5.08 -4.58 -14.75
C ILE A 63 -6.00 -5.56 -14.01
N VAL A 64 -7.29 -5.53 -14.31
CA VAL A 64 -8.30 -6.39 -13.67
C VAL A 64 -8.01 -7.87 -13.90
N THR A 65 -7.65 -8.24 -15.14
CA THR A 65 -7.29 -9.63 -15.48
C THR A 65 -5.93 -10.06 -14.94
N GLY A 66 -5.11 -9.13 -14.43
CA GLY A 66 -3.77 -9.41 -13.92
C GLY A 66 -2.71 -9.62 -15.00
N GLN A 67 -3.03 -9.38 -16.27
CA GLN A 67 -2.06 -9.45 -17.38
C GLN A 67 -1.04 -8.32 -17.31
N LYS A 68 -1.46 -7.18 -16.80
CA LYS A 68 -0.63 -6.00 -16.60
C LYS A 68 -0.75 -5.47 -15.17
N MET A 69 0.17 -4.58 -14.84
CA MET A 69 0.26 -3.90 -13.55
C MET A 69 0.22 -2.39 -13.74
N CYS A 70 0.00 -1.68 -12.65
CA CYS A 70 0.10 -0.23 -12.61
C CYS A 70 0.73 0.24 -11.29
N ALA A 71 1.16 1.49 -11.27
CA ALA A 71 1.77 2.13 -10.11
C ALA A 71 1.03 3.41 -9.73
N ILE A 72 1.24 3.86 -8.49
CA ILE A 72 0.78 5.16 -8.00
C ILE A 72 1.95 5.92 -7.38
N ALA A 73 2.15 7.16 -7.78
CA ALA A 73 3.31 7.96 -7.43
C ALA A 73 2.89 9.28 -6.76
N GLY A 74 3.02 9.32 -5.43
CA GLY A 74 2.84 10.54 -4.63
C GLY A 74 4.15 11.03 -4.04
N THR A 75 4.87 10.17 -3.33
CA THR A 75 6.08 10.48 -2.55
C THR A 75 7.23 11.02 -3.41
N GLU A 76 7.93 12.01 -2.90
CA GLU A 76 9.15 12.59 -3.47
C GLU A 76 10.35 12.35 -2.54
N PRO A 77 11.61 12.48 -3.02
CA PRO A 77 12.79 12.26 -2.18
C PRO A 77 12.79 13.07 -0.88
N ASN A 78 12.27 14.28 -0.92
CA ASN A 78 12.27 15.22 0.20
C ASN A 78 10.92 15.39 0.89
N ALA A 79 9.87 14.70 0.45
CA ALA A 79 8.52 14.87 0.99
C ALA A 79 7.67 13.60 0.85
N GLY A 80 7.11 13.15 1.96
CA GLY A 80 6.18 12.01 2.01
C GLY A 80 4.90 12.39 2.74
N SER A 81 4.91 12.36 4.08
CA SER A 81 3.75 12.77 4.92
C SER A 81 3.42 14.26 4.76
N ASP A 82 4.43 15.11 4.60
CA ASP A 82 4.24 16.52 4.23
C ASP A 82 4.01 16.65 2.72
N THR A 83 2.78 16.51 2.29
CA THR A 83 2.40 16.69 0.88
C THR A 83 2.51 18.15 0.41
N ALA A 84 2.58 19.12 1.32
CA ALA A 84 2.83 20.51 0.97
C ALA A 84 4.26 20.74 0.46
N GLY A 85 5.20 19.86 0.86
CA GLY A 85 6.58 19.85 0.39
C GLY A 85 6.77 19.37 -1.05
N PHE A 86 5.75 18.79 -1.71
CA PHE A 86 5.89 18.26 -3.08
C PHE A 86 6.28 19.34 -4.08
N LYS A 87 7.19 18.98 -5.01
CA LYS A 87 7.79 19.88 -6.00
C LYS A 87 7.54 19.43 -7.44
N THR A 88 7.27 18.16 -7.70
CA THR A 88 6.93 17.66 -9.05
C THR A 88 5.74 18.45 -9.59
N ARG A 89 5.91 19.09 -10.73
CA ARG A 89 5.01 20.11 -11.23
C ARG A 89 4.50 19.77 -12.62
N ALA A 90 3.22 20.04 -12.84
CA ALA A 90 2.60 20.02 -14.17
C ALA A 90 2.22 21.45 -14.57
N ARG A 91 2.47 21.80 -15.83
CA ARG A 91 2.05 23.04 -16.48
C ARG A 91 1.29 22.74 -17.76
N MET A 92 0.26 23.52 -18.06
CA MET A 92 -0.43 23.46 -19.35
C MET A 92 0.50 23.93 -20.46
N VAL A 93 0.52 23.21 -21.59
CA VAL A 93 1.20 23.57 -22.84
C VAL A 93 0.15 23.55 -23.94
N GLY A 94 -0.17 24.72 -24.47
CA GLY A 94 -1.34 24.84 -25.35
C GLY A 94 -2.66 24.62 -24.58
N ASN A 95 -3.66 24.07 -25.29
CA ASN A 95 -5.00 23.88 -24.72
C ASN A 95 -5.32 22.42 -24.38
N ASP A 96 -4.49 21.47 -24.82
CA ASP A 96 -4.78 20.04 -24.80
C ASP A 96 -3.71 19.16 -24.17
N ARG A 97 -2.59 19.76 -23.70
CA ARG A 97 -1.46 19.02 -23.14
C ARG A 97 -0.94 19.61 -21.83
N TRP A 98 -0.35 18.73 -21.04
CA TRP A 98 0.42 19.08 -19.85
C TRP A 98 1.87 18.62 -20.02
N SER A 99 2.81 19.43 -19.57
CA SER A 99 4.22 19.10 -19.42
C SER A 99 4.51 18.91 -17.94
N ILE A 100 5.11 17.78 -17.58
CA ILE A 100 5.40 17.38 -16.20
C ILE A 100 6.90 17.32 -16.00
N SER A 101 7.42 18.01 -14.97
CA SER A 101 8.83 17.99 -14.60
C SER A 101 8.98 17.74 -13.09
N GLY A 102 9.98 16.92 -12.71
CA GLY A 102 10.27 16.58 -11.32
C GLY A 102 10.61 15.10 -11.13
N GLU A 103 10.51 14.63 -9.89
CA GLU A 103 10.90 13.28 -9.53
C GLU A 103 9.99 12.68 -8.46
N LYS A 104 9.88 11.36 -8.46
CA LYS A 104 9.18 10.59 -7.43
C LYS A 104 10.08 9.51 -6.86
N ALA A 105 9.88 9.15 -5.60
CA ALA A 105 10.72 8.18 -4.91
C ALA A 105 9.90 7.04 -4.32
N TYR A 106 10.54 5.86 -4.24
CA TYR A 106 10.01 4.67 -3.59
C TYR A 106 8.74 4.11 -4.25
N ILE A 107 8.63 4.20 -5.57
CA ILE A 107 7.40 3.81 -6.28
C ILE A 107 7.40 2.31 -6.58
N THR A 108 6.44 1.61 -5.97
CA THR A 108 6.23 0.17 -6.12
C THR A 108 5.64 -0.13 -7.50
N ASN A 109 6.04 -1.24 -8.09
CA ASN A 109 5.67 -1.74 -9.43
C ASN A 109 6.16 -0.87 -10.60
N ALA A 110 6.82 0.26 -10.39
CA ALA A 110 7.06 1.24 -11.43
C ALA A 110 8.03 0.78 -12.53
N GLY A 111 8.87 -0.22 -12.27
CA GLY A 111 9.94 -0.63 -13.18
C GLY A 111 9.73 -1.96 -13.90
N THR A 112 8.64 -2.66 -13.65
CA THR A 112 8.38 -3.95 -14.30
C THR A 112 7.92 -3.76 -15.75
N GLU A 113 8.19 -4.75 -16.60
CA GLU A 113 7.69 -4.77 -17.99
C GLU A 113 6.15 -4.95 -18.04
N LEU A 114 5.57 -5.42 -16.95
CA LEU A 114 4.13 -5.57 -16.82
C LEU A 114 3.42 -4.25 -16.53
N THR A 115 4.13 -3.23 -16.01
CA THR A 115 3.53 -1.96 -15.63
C THR A 115 3.30 -1.09 -16.86
N ILE A 116 2.04 -0.71 -17.09
CA ILE A 116 1.63 0.02 -18.30
C ILE A 116 1.39 1.51 -18.07
N PHE A 117 1.04 1.91 -16.84
CA PHE A 117 0.89 3.31 -16.48
C PHE A 117 1.20 3.56 -15.00
N THR A 118 1.41 4.83 -14.68
CA THR A 118 1.54 5.34 -13.32
C THR A 118 0.50 6.43 -13.07
N LEU A 119 -0.30 6.33 -12.00
CA LEU A 119 -1.08 7.46 -11.50
C LEU A 119 -0.14 8.40 -10.74
N LEU A 120 0.05 9.61 -11.26
CA LEU A 120 1.05 10.56 -10.81
C LEU A 120 0.40 11.80 -10.20
N LEU A 121 0.70 12.09 -8.94
CA LEU A 121 0.29 13.34 -8.29
C LEU A 121 1.33 14.44 -8.53
N THR A 122 0.88 15.57 -9.07
CA THR A 122 1.73 16.74 -9.35
C THR A 122 1.12 18.02 -8.80
N VAL A 123 1.97 19.00 -8.50
CA VAL A 123 1.53 20.38 -8.27
C VAL A 123 1.13 21.01 -9.60
N SER A 124 -0.08 21.52 -9.70
CA SER A 124 -0.63 22.11 -10.93
C SER A 124 -1.01 23.57 -10.81
N SER A 125 -0.94 24.17 -9.59
CA SER A 125 -1.11 25.61 -9.41
C SER A 125 0.12 26.38 -9.88
N PRO A 126 -0.01 27.66 -10.28
CA PRO A 126 1.12 28.55 -10.55
C PRO A 126 2.11 28.61 -9.36
N PRO A 127 3.40 28.93 -9.61
CA PRO A 127 4.42 29.00 -8.55
C PRO A 127 4.11 30.00 -7.44
N ASP A 128 3.48 31.10 -7.78
CA ASP A 128 3.08 32.23 -6.94
C ASP A 128 1.70 32.07 -6.28
N ALA A 129 1.03 30.95 -6.52
CA ALA A 129 -0.28 30.68 -5.91
C ALA A 129 -0.16 30.61 -4.38
N PRO A 130 -1.08 31.23 -3.62
CA PRO A 130 -1.02 31.26 -2.16
C PRO A 130 -1.16 29.87 -1.53
N LYS A 131 -1.73 28.92 -2.29
CA LYS A 131 -1.88 27.51 -1.86
C LYS A 131 -1.66 26.60 -3.04
N LYS A 132 -0.83 25.55 -2.84
CA LYS A 132 -0.62 24.52 -3.85
C LYS A 132 -1.91 23.76 -4.15
N GLN A 133 -2.21 23.64 -5.43
CA GLN A 133 -3.25 22.75 -5.95
C GLN A 133 -2.59 21.59 -6.70
N PHE A 134 -3.24 20.46 -6.73
CA PHE A 134 -2.67 19.22 -7.26
C PHE A 134 -3.60 18.60 -8.30
N THR A 135 -3.01 18.03 -9.32
CA THR A 135 -3.70 17.22 -10.34
C THR A 135 -3.14 15.79 -10.34
N LEU A 136 -4.02 14.82 -10.50
CA LEU A 136 -3.65 13.41 -10.65
C LEU A 136 -3.71 13.06 -12.14
N PHE A 137 -2.61 12.56 -12.68
CA PHE A 137 -2.50 12.17 -14.08
C PHE A 137 -2.31 10.67 -14.22
N LEU A 138 -2.90 10.07 -15.23
CA LEU A 138 -2.49 8.78 -15.74
C LEU A 138 -1.35 9.02 -16.74
N VAL A 139 -0.14 8.59 -16.38
CA VAL A 139 1.06 8.71 -17.24
C VAL A 139 1.38 7.33 -17.80
N PRO A 140 1.25 7.11 -19.12
CA PRO A 140 1.71 5.87 -19.76
C PRO A 140 3.20 5.66 -19.53
N ASN A 141 3.63 4.39 -19.39
CA ASN A 141 5.04 4.09 -19.11
C ASN A 141 5.98 4.33 -20.29
N ASP A 142 5.45 4.53 -21.48
CA ASP A 142 6.13 4.90 -22.73
C ASP A 142 6.04 6.40 -23.05
N ALA A 143 5.48 7.22 -22.15
CA ALA A 143 5.36 8.65 -22.35
C ALA A 143 6.75 9.30 -22.56
N ARG A 144 6.86 10.19 -23.54
CA ARG A 144 8.09 10.94 -23.80
C ARG A 144 8.47 11.79 -22.59
N GLY A 145 9.73 11.71 -22.18
CA GLY A 145 10.22 12.43 -20.99
C GLY A 145 9.98 11.70 -19.65
N TYR A 146 9.35 10.51 -19.66
CA TYR A 146 9.25 9.65 -18.50
C TYR A 146 10.41 8.66 -18.43
N GLN A 147 11.10 8.61 -17.30
CA GLN A 147 12.22 7.70 -17.06
C GLN A 147 12.09 7.00 -15.72
N ARG A 148 12.47 5.73 -15.70
CA ARG A 148 12.55 4.87 -14.51
C ARG A 148 14.01 4.70 -14.12
N GLY A 149 14.32 4.99 -12.84
CA GLY A 149 15.66 4.79 -12.34
C GLY A 149 15.95 3.34 -11.94
N GLU A 150 17.11 3.14 -11.36
CA GLU A 150 17.58 1.83 -10.88
C GLU A 150 16.67 1.29 -9.76
N LYS A 151 16.51 -0.05 -9.71
CA LYS A 151 15.78 -0.72 -8.63
C LYS A 151 16.47 -0.49 -7.28
N TYR A 152 15.71 -0.03 -6.28
CA TYR A 152 16.25 0.14 -4.94
C TYR A 152 16.64 -1.20 -4.29
N ARG A 153 17.78 -1.23 -3.60
CA ARG A 153 18.14 -2.30 -2.67
C ARG A 153 17.43 -2.03 -1.34
N LYS A 154 16.54 -2.93 -0.94
CA LYS A 154 15.65 -2.73 0.20
C LYS A 154 15.95 -3.68 1.35
N LEU A 155 15.58 -3.31 2.57
CA LEU A 155 15.61 -4.18 3.75
C LEU A 155 14.69 -5.39 3.55
N GLY A 156 13.43 -5.16 3.16
CA GLY A 156 12.41 -6.15 2.87
C GLY A 156 11.71 -5.91 1.53
N TRP A 157 10.63 -6.65 1.27
CA TRP A 157 9.91 -6.66 -0.01
C TRP A 157 10.85 -6.84 -1.21
N ARG A 158 11.81 -7.75 -1.08
CA ARG A 158 12.87 -7.90 -2.09
C ARG A 158 12.35 -8.43 -3.42
N SER A 159 11.27 -9.20 -3.42
CA SER A 159 10.59 -9.71 -4.62
C SER A 159 9.77 -8.62 -5.34
N SER A 160 9.37 -7.55 -4.65
CA SER A 160 8.66 -6.41 -5.23
C SER A 160 9.64 -5.44 -5.90
N ASP A 161 9.25 -4.90 -7.07
CA ASP A 161 9.97 -3.80 -7.71
C ASP A 161 9.66 -2.47 -7.01
N THR A 162 10.68 -1.64 -6.84
CA THR A 162 10.53 -0.27 -6.28
C THR A 162 11.61 0.62 -6.88
N ARG A 163 11.21 1.75 -7.49
CA ARG A 163 12.15 2.64 -8.20
C ARG A 163 11.89 4.10 -7.96
N PRO A 164 12.86 4.97 -8.21
CA PRO A 164 12.62 6.39 -8.45
C PRO A 164 12.08 6.59 -9.86
N LEU A 165 11.28 7.63 -10.04
CA LEU A 165 10.76 8.06 -11.34
C LEU A 165 11.20 9.49 -11.62
N TYR A 166 11.57 9.76 -12.85
CA TYR A 166 12.02 11.08 -13.32
C TYR A 166 11.13 11.54 -14.47
N PHE A 167 10.77 12.81 -14.45
CA PHE A 167 9.94 13.46 -15.46
C PHE A 167 10.69 14.69 -15.97
N ASP A 168 11.08 14.67 -17.22
CA ASP A 168 11.78 15.76 -17.91
C ASP A 168 10.92 16.26 -19.06
N ASP A 169 10.16 17.32 -18.78
CA ASP A 169 9.13 17.85 -19.67
C ASP A 169 8.25 16.73 -20.28
N CYS A 170 7.87 15.77 -19.40
CA CYS A 170 7.04 14.64 -19.79
C CYS A 170 5.66 15.12 -20.25
N GLU A 171 5.36 14.90 -21.52
CA GLU A 171 4.11 15.33 -22.12
C GLU A 171 3.00 14.30 -21.91
N VAL A 172 1.85 14.78 -21.43
CA VAL A 172 0.62 13.99 -21.31
C VAL A 172 -0.58 14.80 -21.82
N ASP A 173 -1.53 14.11 -22.45
CA ASP A 173 -2.75 14.73 -22.93
C ASP A 173 -3.61 15.22 -21.77
N ALA A 174 -4.37 16.30 -21.96
CA ALA A 174 -5.33 16.78 -20.97
C ALA A 174 -6.38 15.70 -20.63
N ASP A 175 -6.61 14.81 -21.57
CA ASP A 175 -7.50 13.66 -21.40
C ASP A 175 -6.99 12.62 -20.40
N ASN A 176 -5.72 12.64 -20.04
CA ASN A 176 -5.12 11.77 -19.04
C ASN A 176 -5.30 12.26 -17.58
N VAL A 177 -5.99 13.38 -17.36
CA VAL A 177 -6.36 13.83 -16.01
C VAL A 177 -7.35 12.83 -15.41
N VAL A 178 -7.02 12.30 -14.23
CA VAL A 178 -7.91 11.43 -13.45
C VAL A 178 -8.74 12.29 -12.52
N GLY A 179 -10.04 12.32 -12.78
CA GLY A 179 -11.00 13.19 -12.11
C GLY A 179 -10.94 14.63 -12.66
N GLU A 180 -10.86 15.60 -11.76
CA GLU A 180 -10.86 17.03 -12.10
C GLU A 180 -9.48 17.64 -11.81
N ALA A 181 -8.99 18.49 -12.73
CA ALA A 181 -7.77 19.25 -12.52
C ALA A 181 -7.83 20.06 -11.20
N HIS A 182 -6.70 20.17 -10.53
CA HIS A 182 -6.55 20.85 -9.23
C HIS A 182 -7.20 20.15 -8.02
N LYS A 183 -7.92 19.02 -8.21
CA LYS A 183 -8.49 18.18 -7.14
C LYS A 183 -7.72 16.88 -6.88
N GLY A 184 -6.57 16.68 -7.50
CA GLY A 184 -5.80 15.43 -7.46
C GLY A 184 -5.42 14.97 -6.05
N ARG A 185 -5.13 15.90 -5.13
CA ARG A 185 -4.83 15.56 -3.73
C ARG A 185 -6.02 14.89 -3.03
N TRP A 186 -7.24 15.40 -3.22
CA TRP A 186 -8.43 14.80 -2.66
C TRP A 186 -8.71 13.42 -3.28
N ILE A 187 -8.55 13.27 -4.60
CA ILE A 187 -8.72 12.01 -5.32
C ILE A 187 -7.74 10.96 -4.78
N LEU A 188 -6.45 11.33 -4.65
CA LEU A 188 -5.42 10.45 -4.10
C LEU A 188 -5.76 10.00 -2.67
N HIS A 189 -6.21 10.92 -1.81
CA HIS A 189 -6.62 10.58 -0.44
C HIS A 189 -7.78 9.58 -0.40
N LYS A 190 -8.76 9.71 -1.31
CA LYS A 190 -9.87 8.74 -1.43
C LYS A 190 -9.39 7.40 -2.00
N GLY A 191 -8.45 7.39 -2.96
CA GLY A 191 -7.80 6.17 -3.46
C GLY A 191 -7.00 5.44 -2.39
N TYR A 192 -6.29 6.18 -1.53
CA TYR A 192 -5.54 5.61 -0.40
C TYR A 192 -6.41 4.96 0.69
N GLN A 193 -7.73 5.13 0.69
CA GLN A 193 -8.60 4.41 1.62
C GLN A 193 -8.52 2.90 1.37
N ALA A 194 -8.64 2.47 0.10
CA ALA A 194 -8.47 1.06 -0.27
C ALA A 194 -7.03 0.58 -0.04
N ALA A 195 -6.02 1.40 -0.41
CA ALA A 195 -4.61 1.04 -0.23
C ALA A 195 -4.26 0.78 1.23
N ARG A 196 -4.70 1.63 2.18
CA ARG A 196 -4.50 1.44 3.63
C ARG A 196 -5.10 0.12 4.12
N LEU A 197 -6.30 -0.21 3.65
CA LEU A 197 -6.98 -1.44 4.05
C LEU A 197 -6.28 -2.67 3.48
N PHE A 198 -5.87 -2.63 2.22
CA PHE A 198 -5.12 -3.72 1.59
C PHE A 198 -3.75 -3.92 2.23
N LEU A 199 -3.06 -2.83 2.61
CA LEU A 199 -1.82 -2.94 3.38
C LEU A 199 -2.03 -3.54 4.77
N ALA A 200 -3.16 -3.21 5.43
CA ALA A 200 -3.55 -3.85 6.68
C ALA A 200 -3.73 -5.36 6.49
N ALA A 201 -4.42 -5.80 5.43
CA ALA A 201 -4.59 -7.21 5.09
C ALA A 201 -3.24 -7.92 4.84
N CYS A 202 -2.33 -7.28 4.10
CA CYS A 202 -0.99 -7.82 3.85
C CYS A 202 -0.18 -7.98 5.16
N SER A 203 -0.30 -7.03 6.09
CA SER A 203 0.38 -7.11 7.39
C SER A 203 -0.25 -8.15 8.31
N LEU A 204 -1.58 -8.31 8.25
CA LEU A 204 -2.33 -9.32 8.99
C LEU A 204 -1.93 -10.74 8.56
N GLY A 205 -1.85 -11.00 7.25
CA GLY A 205 -1.41 -12.29 6.71
C GLY A 205 0.01 -12.65 7.18
N LEU A 206 0.93 -11.67 7.17
CA LEU A 206 2.29 -11.88 7.69
C LEU A 206 2.30 -12.10 9.21
N ALA A 207 1.46 -11.37 9.98
CA ALA A 207 1.33 -11.59 11.42
C ALA A 207 0.85 -13.01 11.73
N GLN A 208 -0.13 -13.51 10.97
CA GLN A 208 -0.62 -14.89 11.07
C GLN A 208 0.48 -15.89 10.73
N ALA A 209 1.23 -15.68 9.64
CA ALA A 209 2.36 -16.55 9.29
C ALA A 209 3.41 -16.60 10.39
N SER A 210 3.71 -15.47 11.01
CA SER A 210 4.65 -15.39 12.13
C SER A 210 4.18 -16.21 13.33
N LEU A 211 2.89 -16.12 13.67
CA LEU A 211 2.27 -16.92 14.73
C LEU A 211 2.32 -18.41 14.43
N ASP A 212 1.93 -18.81 13.21
CA ASP A 212 1.93 -20.23 12.80
C ASP A 212 3.31 -20.86 12.89
N HIS A 213 4.34 -20.13 12.42
CA HIS A 213 5.73 -20.59 12.50
C HIS A 213 6.24 -20.67 13.94
N ALA A 214 5.89 -19.69 14.79
CA ALA A 214 6.27 -19.70 16.19
C ALA A 214 5.61 -20.87 16.96
N ILE A 215 4.34 -21.15 16.73
CA ILE A 215 3.62 -22.29 17.33
C ILE A 215 4.29 -23.60 16.88
N LYS A 216 4.49 -23.79 15.57
CA LYS A 216 5.10 -24.99 15.05
C LYS A 216 6.49 -25.21 15.65
N HIS A 217 7.34 -24.19 15.65
CA HIS A 217 8.67 -24.27 16.22
C HIS A 217 8.63 -24.61 17.74
N ALA A 218 7.75 -23.99 18.49
CA ALA A 218 7.60 -24.25 19.93
C ALA A 218 7.16 -25.69 20.21
N GLN A 219 6.37 -26.32 19.35
CA GLN A 219 5.93 -27.71 19.46
C GLN A 219 7.04 -28.71 19.13
N GLU A 220 7.83 -28.44 18.09
CA GLU A 220 8.85 -29.36 17.54
C GLU A 220 10.21 -29.24 18.27
N ARG A 221 10.62 -28.03 18.66
CA ARG A 221 11.93 -27.80 19.26
C ARG A 221 12.02 -28.40 20.67
N GLN A 222 13.00 -29.27 20.88
CA GLN A 222 13.28 -29.84 22.19
C GLN A 222 14.32 -29.02 22.93
N ALA A 223 14.03 -28.65 24.18
CA ALA A 223 14.92 -27.95 25.09
C ALA A 223 14.53 -28.22 26.55
N PHE A 224 15.48 -28.21 27.45
CA PHE A 224 15.26 -28.42 28.90
C PHE A 224 14.44 -29.69 29.22
N GLY A 225 14.66 -30.77 28.43
CA GLY A 225 14.02 -32.08 28.63
C GLY A 225 12.59 -32.20 28.12
N GLY A 226 12.14 -31.36 27.18
CA GLY A 226 10.82 -31.47 26.51
C GLY A 226 10.64 -30.42 25.44
N SER A 227 9.42 -30.32 24.86
CA SER A 227 9.16 -29.29 23.87
C SER A 227 9.29 -27.88 24.42
N LEU A 228 9.76 -26.95 23.60
CA LEU A 228 9.91 -25.55 23.98
C LEU A 228 8.57 -24.92 24.42
N GLY A 229 7.45 -25.33 23.79
CA GLY A 229 6.10 -24.83 24.06
C GLY A 229 5.54 -25.16 25.46
N ARG A 230 6.22 -26.03 26.25
CA ARG A 230 5.83 -26.26 27.64
C ARG A 230 6.30 -25.16 28.60
N LEU A 231 7.20 -24.28 28.14
CA LEU A 231 7.75 -23.21 28.97
C LEU A 231 6.76 -22.03 29.03
N GLN A 232 6.42 -21.57 30.25
CA GLN A 232 5.42 -20.53 30.45
C GLN A 232 5.71 -19.23 29.70
N LEU A 233 6.98 -18.78 29.62
CA LEU A 233 7.35 -17.58 28.90
C LEU A 233 7.13 -17.71 27.37
N ILE A 234 7.29 -18.93 26.81
CA ILE A 234 6.96 -19.18 25.40
C ILE A 234 5.43 -19.18 25.19
N GLN A 235 4.67 -19.76 26.13
CA GLN A 235 3.20 -19.73 26.10
C GLN A 235 2.67 -18.30 26.15
N GLU A 236 3.25 -17.43 26.99
CA GLU A 236 2.92 -16.01 27.05
C GLU A 236 3.18 -15.32 25.70
N MET A 237 4.36 -15.53 25.09
CA MET A 237 4.70 -14.96 23.77
C MET A 237 3.69 -15.39 22.70
N ILE A 238 3.30 -16.66 22.64
CA ILE A 238 2.32 -17.18 21.69
C ILE A 238 0.94 -16.57 21.94
N ALA A 239 0.51 -16.46 23.20
CA ALA A 239 -0.76 -15.84 23.56
C ALA A 239 -0.80 -14.36 23.15
N ASP A 240 0.27 -13.61 23.38
CA ASP A 240 0.43 -12.22 22.95
C ASP A 240 0.30 -12.07 21.42
N MET A 241 0.97 -12.95 20.65
CA MET A 241 0.87 -12.97 19.20
C MET A 241 -0.58 -13.24 18.75
N ALA A 242 -1.26 -14.22 19.34
CA ALA A 242 -2.65 -14.56 19.01
C ALA A 242 -3.59 -13.37 19.26
N LEU A 243 -3.45 -12.69 20.38
CA LEU A 243 -4.22 -11.47 20.71
C LEU A 243 -3.99 -10.35 19.69
N GLN A 244 -2.73 -10.13 19.27
CA GLN A 244 -2.39 -9.13 18.26
C GLN A 244 -3.05 -9.46 16.91
N VAL A 245 -2.97 -10.70 16.46
CA VAL A 245 -3.54 -11.16 15.19
C VAL A 245 -5.06 -11.02 15.20
N ASP A 246 -5.74 -11.52 16.21
CA ASP A 246 -7.22 -11.49 16.27
C ASP A 246 -7.76 -10.06 16.38
N THR A 247 -7.14 -9.22 17.21
CA THR A 247 -7.54 -7.82 17.33
C THR A 247 -7.39 -7.09 15.98
N ALA A 248 -6.25 -7.27 15.31
CA ALA A 248 -5.99 -6.66 14.00
C ALA A 248 -6.99 -7.16 12.94
N ARG A 249 -7.30 -8.46 12.94
CA ARG A 249 -8.26 -9.09 12.00
C ARG A 249 -9.65 -8.52 12.16
N LEU A 250 -10.17 -8.48 13.37
CA LEU A 250 -11.52 -7.97 13.64
C LEU A 250 -11.68 -6.52 13.18
N VAL A 251 -10.69 -5.66 13.45
CA VAL A 251 -10.74 -4.25 13.03
C VAL A 251 -10.59 -4.10 11.51
N THR A 252 -9.72 -4.91 10.88
CA THR A 252 -9.51 -4.91 9.43
C THR A 252 -10.79 -5.35 8.70
N TYR A 253 -11.42 -6.44 9.15
CA TYR A 253 -12.65 -6.95 8.55
C TYR A 253 -13.83 -5.99 8.73
N ARG A 254 -13.96 -5.37 9.91
CA ARG A 254 -14.95 -4.31 10.15
C ARG A 254 -14.78 -3.13 9.21
N ALA A 255 -13.53 -2.71 8.98
CA ALA A 255 -13.24 -1.60 8.07
C ALA A 255 -13.55 -1.98 6.60
N ALA A 256 -13.23 -3.19 6.18
CA ALA A 256 -13.55 -3.71 4.85
C ALA A 256 -15.06 -3.74 4.60
N TRP A 257 -15.80 -4.35 5.52
CA TRP A 257 -17.26 -4.39 5.47
C TRP A 257 -17.87 -2.98 5.40
N GLY A 258 -17.31 -2.02 6.17
CA GLY A 258 -17.76 -0.63 6.14
C GLY A 258 -17.62 0.03 4.76
N ILE A 259 -16.54 -0.26 4.00
CA ILE A 259 -16.39 0.21 2.61
C ILE A 259 -17.52 -0.36 1.72
N ASP A 260 -17.75 -1.67 1.80
CA ASP A 260 -18.74 -2.35 0.96
C ASP A 260 -20.19 -1.89 1.28
N GLN A 261 -20.42 -1.40 2.50
CA GLN A 261 -21.69 -0.73 2.89
C GLN A 261 -21.72 0.77 2.50
N GLY A 262 -20.75 1.28 1.76
CA GLY A 262 -20.68 2.68 1.35
C GLY A 262 -20.51 3.70 2.48
N ARG A 263 -20.01 3.27 3.65
CA ARG A 263 -19.83 4.14 4.83
C ARG A 263 -18.60 5.03 4.68
N ASP A 264 -18.68 6.25 5.22
CA ASP A 264 -17.45 7.03 5.47
C ASP A 264 -16.83 6.51 6.77
N ASN A 265 -15.78 5.71 6.63
CA ASN A 265 -15.16 4.96 7.71
C ASN A 265 -13.64 5.21 7.82
N LEU A 266 -13.20 6.46 7.57
CA LEU A 266 -11.79 6.84 7.64
C LEU A 266 -11.15 6.49 8.99
N LYS A 267 -11.89 6.61 10.08
CA LYS A 267 -11.44 6.22 11.42
C LYS A 267 -11.11 4.73 11.49
N GLU A 268 -12.04 3.88 11.06
CA GLU A 268 -11.88 2.42 11.07
C GLU A 268 -10.73 1.98 10.16
N LEU A 269 -10.60 2.58 8.98
CA LEU A 269 -9.49 2.33 8.04
C LEU A 269 -8.13 2.70 8.65
N SER A 270 -8.06 3.83 9.35
CA SER A 270 -6.85 4.27 10.03
C SER A 270 -6.50 3.36 11.21
N MET A 271 -7.51 2.89 11.98
CA MET A 271 -7.35 1.90 13.04
C MET A 271 -6.87 0.55 12.49
N ALA A 272 -7.48 0.06 11.41
CA ALA A 272 -7.11 -1.20 10.77
C ALA A 272 -5.65 -1.16 10.30
N LYS A 273 -5.26 -0.12 9.55
CA LYS A 273 -3.89 0.05 9.09
C LYS A 273 -2.90 0.11 10.24
N TYR A 274 -3.16 0.91 11.25
CA TYR A 274 -2.30 1.03 12.42
C TYR A 274 -2.15 -0.31 13.14
N LEU A 275 -3.25 -0.91 13.56
CA LEU A 275 -3.23 -2.15 14.37
C LEU A 275 -2.59 -3.31 13.60
N ALA A 276 -2.94 -3.53 12.34
CA ALA A 276 -2.41 -4.65 11.57
C ALA A 276 -0.90 -4.49 11.29
N THR A 277 -0.42 -3.28 10.96
CA THR A 277 1.01 -3.08 10.67
C THR A 277 1.88 -3.15 11.92
N GLU A 278 1.39 -2.69 13.07
CA GLU A 278 2.09 -2.85 14.36
C GLU A 278 2.05 -4.32 14.83
N ALA A 279 0.91 -5.01 14.68
CA ALA A 279 0.79 -6.44 14.98
C ALA A 279 1.77 -7.27 14.12
N GLY A 280 1.85 -7.00 12.81
CA GLY A 280 2.81 -7.67 11.92
C GLY A 280 4.25 -7.49 12.37
N THR A 281 4.62 -6.28 12.81
CA THR A 281 5.98 -6.01 13.32
C THR A 281 6.23 -6.74 14.64
N LYS A 282 5.30 -6.65 15.59
CA LYS A 282 5.43 -7.28 16.89
C LYS A 282 5.44 -8.81 16.79
N CYS A 283 4.55 -9.40 15.98
CA CYS A 283 4.50 -10.84 15.80
C CYS A 283 5.78 -11.37 15.12
N ALA A 284 6.30 -10.67 14.10
CA ALA A 284 7.54 -11.07 13.44
C ALA A 284 8.76 -11.00 14.40
N ASP A 285 8.83 -9.99 15.26
CA ASP A 285 9.87 -9.86 16.28
C ASP A 285 9.81 -11.01 17.31
N ILE A 286 8.62 -11.28 17.83
CA ILE A 286 8.41 -12.38 18.78
C ILE A 286 8.73 -13.74 18.11
N ALA A 287 8.35 -13.93 16.84
CA ALA A 287 8.65 -15.16 16.11
C ALA A 287 10.17 -15.39 16.00
N ILE A 288 10.97 -14.37 15.72
CA ILE A 288 12.44 -14.46 15.74
C ILE A 288 12.91 -14.89 17.13
N GLN A 289 12.40 -14.27 18.19
CA GLN A 289 12.78 -14.58 19.56
C GLN A 289 12.47 -16.04 19.94
N VAL A 290 11.29 -16.55 19.57
CA VAL A 290 10.89 -17.95 19.80
C VAL A 290 11.81 -18.93 19.06
N HIS A 291 12.26 -18.58 17.83
CA HIS A 291 13.17 -19.41 17.03
C HIS A 291 14.64 -19.31 17.54
N GLY A 292 14.98 -18.32 18.37
CA GLY A 292 16.33 -18.10 18.85
C GLY A 292 17.32 -17.82 17.71
N GLY A 293 18.56 -18.32 17.82
CA GLY A 293 19.60 -18.08 16.80
C GLY A 293 19.20 -18.49 15.39
N TRP A 294 18.37 -19.52 15.22
CA TRP A 294 17.83 -19.91 13.91
C TRP A 294 16.95 -18.81 13.30
N GLY A 295 16.11 -18.17 14.11
CA GLY A 295 15.24 -17.06 13.66
C GLY A 295 16.01 -15.86 13.10
N TYR A 296 17.28 -15.72 13.43
CA TYR A 296 18.14 -14.63 12.96
C TYR A 296 18.81 -14.93 11.59
N MET A 297 18.72 -16.17 11.11
CA MET A 297 19.35 -16.58 9.85
C MET A 297 18.43 -16.24 8.66
N ASP A 298 19.04 -15.88 7.51
CA ASP A 298 18.30 -15.54 6.28
C ASP A 298 17.45 -16.70 5.74
N ASP A 299 17.87 -17.95 5.96
CA ASP A 299 17.16 -19.16 5.56
C ASP A 299 15.89 -19.42 6.41
N CYS A 300 15.76 -18.76 7.56
CA CYS A 300 14.60 -18.88 8.41
C CYS A 300 13.48 -17.91 7.93
N PRO A 301 12.27 -18.40 7.63
CA PRO A 301 11.19 -17.55 7.11
C PRO A 301 10.85 -16.36 8.01
N VAL A 302 10.95 -16.50 9.34
CA VAL A 302 10.58 -15.43 10.28
C VAL A 302 11.51 -14.22 10.18
N SER A 303 12.76 -14.39 9.77
CA SER A 303 13.69 -13.28 9.50
C SER A 303 13.23 -12.42 8.31
N ARG A 304 12.65 -13.06 7.27
CA ARG A 304 12.04 -12.37 6.13
C ARG A 304 10.80 -11.60 6.57
N TYR A 305 9.93 -12.19 7.39
CA TYR A 305 8.71 -11.54 7.87
C TYR A 305 9.03 -10.24 8.63
N TYR A 306 10.04 -10.25 9.48
CA TYR A 306 10.50 -9.06 10.20
C TYR A 306 10.97 -7.95 9.25
N ARG A 307 11.78 -8.30 8.26
CA ARG A 307 12.28 -7.34 7.26
C ARG A 307 11.16 -6.79 6.39
N ASP A 308 10.24 -7.65 5.95
CA ASP A 308 9.19 -7.28 5.00
C ASP A 308 8.14 -6.37 5.65
N ASN A 309 7.69 -6.70 6.87
CA ASN A 309 6.66 -5.89 7.50
C ASN A 309 7.14 -4.51 7.96
N ARG A 310 8.47 -4.30 8.11
CA ARG A 310 8.97 -3.03 8.69
C ARG A 310 8.52 -1.79 7.91
N VAL A 311 8.38 -1.86 6.60
CA VAL A 311 7.94 -0.74 5.77
C VAL A 311 6.45 -0.45 5.92
N CYS A 312 5.65 -1.41 6.36
CA CYS A 312 4.20 -1.25 6.49
C CYS A 312 3.80 -0.20 7.54
N THR A 313 4.63 0.03 8.57
CA THR A 313 4.39 1.10 9.55
C THR A 313 4.79 2.49 9.02
N ILE A 314 5.43 2.56 7.84
CA ILE A 314 5.93 3.80 7.21
C ILE A 314 5.07 4.18 6.00
N GLY A 315 4.85 3.23 5.07
CA GLY A 315 4.11 3.45 3.82
C GLY A 315 2.61 3.71 4.00
N ASP A 316 1.97 4.28 2.99
CA ASP A 316 0.54 4.59 2.93
C ASP A 316 0.01 5.41 4.13
N GLY A 317 0.88 6.30 4.62
CA GLY A 317 0.68 7.07 5.84
C GLY A 317 1.22 6.34 7.06
N SER A 318 2.27 6.91 7.67
CA SER A 318 2.95 6.30 8.82
C SER A 318 2.02 6.05 10.00
N SER A 319 2.46 5.21 10.95
CA SER A 319 1.73 4.95 12.20
C SER A 319 1.35 6.25 12.93
N GLN A 320 2.21 7.28 12.87
CA GLN A 320 1.95 8.60 13.44
C GLN A 320 0.81 9.32 12.71
N ILE A 321 0.82 9.29 11.38
CA ILE A 321 -0.26 9.87 10.56
C ILE A 321 -1.59 9.16 10.83
N GLN A 322 -1.61 7.82 10.97
CA GLN A 322 -2.84 7.10 11.29
C GLN A 322 -3.41 7.54 12.66
N LYS A 323 -2.56 7.72 13.67
CA LYS A 323 -2.99 8.21 15.00
C LYS A 323 -3.57 9.62 14.93
N LEU A 324 -2.97 10.52 14.14
CA LEU A 324 -3.51 11.88 13.93
C LEU A 324 -4.87 11.84 13.22
N LEU A 325 -5.02 10.97 12.20
CA LEU A 325 -6.31 10.78 11.53
C LEU A 325 -7.38 10.25 12.50
N ILE A 326 -7.06 9.25 13.33
CA ILE A 326 -7.96 8.71 14.33
C ILE A 326 -8.39 9.80 15.33
N ALA A 327 -7.43 10.59 15.84
CA ALA A 327 -7.70 11.68 16.78
C ALA A 327 -8.66 12.73 16.18
N ARG A 328 -8.42 13.11 14.91
CA ARG A 328 -9.31 14.02 14.17
C ARG A 328 -10.72 13.46 14.02
N GLU A 329 -10.85 12.20 13.64
CA GLU A 329 -12.15 11.52 13.52
C GLU A 329 -12.85 11.28 14.88
N CYS A 330 -12.12 11.44 15.99
CA CYS A 330 -12.69 11.51 17.34
C CYS A 330 -13.13 12.93 17.76
N GLY A 331 -13.01 13.92 16.86
CA GLY A 331 -13.47 15.30 17.09
C GLY A 331 -12.40 16.24 17.60
N LEU A 332 -11.12 15.86 17.62
CA LEU A 332 -10.04 16.75 18.02
C LEU A 332 -9.60 17.64 16.84
N ASP A 333 -9.25 18.89 17.15
CA ASP A 333 -8.58 19.78 16.18
C ASP A 333 -7.12 19.30 16.01
N VAL A 334 -6.82 18.74 14.85
CA VAL A 334 -5.49 18.18 14.55
C VAL A 334 -4.85 19.01 13.45
N THR A 335 -3.78 19.74 13.81
CA THR A 335 -2.90 20.40 12.86
C THR A 335 -1.80 19.42 12.40
N PHE A 336 -1.64 19.27 11.09
CA PHE A 336 -0.49 18.59 10.49
C PHE A 336 0.64 19.61 10.31
N THR A 337 1.36 19.89 11.38
CA THR A 337 2.55 20.77 11.40
C THR A 337 3.82 19.93 11.46
#